data_982195b80a44eea11a428f22092eda77
#
_entry.id   982195b80a44eea11a428f22092eda77
#
_cell.length_a   1.000
_cell.length_b   1.000
_cell.length_c   1.000
_cell.angle_alpha   90.00
_cell.angle_beta   90.00
_cell.angle_gamma   90.00
#
_symmetry.space_group_name_H-M   'P 1'
#
loop_
_entity.id
_entity.type
_entity.pdbx_description
1 polymer ?
#
loop_
_entity_poly.entity_id
_entity_poly.type
_entity_poly.pdbx_seq_one_letter_code
_entity_poly.pdbx_strand_id
1 'polypeptide(L)'
;KGEQRRAALVAAALRIILRDGHHNLSLRTVAREAGSSHGAVAYYFGSRTALMCAAIDQACDRIAVSLNQLAPQLEAHASDPVTFASLIAQYNTRMLIDDREMGLAVYELNLAGAHDTALRPTLYKWGKIHAQICEKAFARLGSKDPAADYAFLLHAVGGLIVAELSLPRKDFENRVFRPAIERLIFSIAGLAPRS
;
A
#
# COMPACT_ATOMS: atom_id res chain seq x y z
N LYS A 1 -24.06 13.01 -12.45
CA LYS A 1 -23.10 14.01 -13.00
C LYS A 1 -22.13 14.55 -11.93
N GLY A 2 -22.57 14.93 -10.72
CA GLY A 2 -21.72 15.46 -9.66
C GLY A 2 -20.68 14.47 -9.16
N GLU A 3 -21.08 13.23 -8.85
CA GLU A 3 -20.19 12.15 -8.40
C GLU A 3 -19.15 11.78 -9.44
N GLN A 4 -19.54 11.67 -10.70
CA GLN A 4 -18.60 11.39 -11.80
C GLN A 4 -17.54 12.49 -11.93
N ARG A 5 -17.95 13.76 -11.77
CA ARG A 5 -17.01 14.88 -11.79
C ARG A 5 -16.06 14.86 -10.59
N ARG A 6 -16.59 14.57 -9.40
CA ARG A 6 -15.76 14.40 -8.19
C ARG A 6 -14.77 13.26 -8.36
N ALA A 7 -15.19 12.10 -8.86
CA ALA A 7 -14.32 10.96 -9.12
C ALA A 7 -13.21 11.28 -10.14
N ALA A 8 -13.52 12.02 -11.21
CA ALA A 8 -12.53 12.46 -12.19
C ALA A 8 -11.45 13.39 -11.58
N LEU A 9 -11.85 14.27 -10.66
CA LEU A 9 -10.92 15.14 -9.94
C LEU A 9 -10.00 14.35 -8.97
N VAL A 10 -10.55 13.35 -8.27
CA VAL A 10 -9.75 12.45 -7.40
C VAL A 10 -8.78 11.64 -8.24
N ALA A 11 -9.20 11.09 -9.37
CA ALA A 11 -8.33 10.36 -10.28
C ALA A 11 -7.19 11.24 -10.82
N ALA A 12 -7.47 12.51 -11.13
CA ALA A 12 -6.44 13.47 -11.53
C ALA A 12 -5.46 13.78 -10.39
N ALA A 13 -5.98 13.94 -9.16
CA ALA A 13 -5.14 14.12 -7.98
C ALA A 13 -4.20 12.93 -7.75
N LEU A 14 -4.72 11.70 -7.85
CA LEU A 14 -3.93 10.49 -7.71
C LEU A 14 -2.85 10.39 -8.81
N ARG A 15 -3.17 10.69 -10.06
CA ARG A 15 -2.15 10.71 -11.14
C ARG A 15 -1.01 11.69 -10.87
N ILE A 16 -1.31 12.89 -10.33
CA ILE A 16 -0.27 13.86 -9.95
C ILE A 16 0.60 13.28 -8.84
N ILE A 17 0.00 12.68 -7.80
CA ILE A 17 0.75 12.09 -6.69
C ILE A 17 1.67 10.98 -7.18
N LEU A 18 1.16 10.07 -8.02
CA LEU A 18 1.92 8.94 -8.55
C LEU A 18 3.09 9.40 -9.44
N ARG A 19 2.86 10.36 -10.33
CA ARG A 19 3.86 10.82 -11.30
C ARG A 19 4.83 11.84 -10.73
N ASP A 20 4.32 12.83 -9.99
CA ASP A 20 5.06 14.04 -9.64
C ASP A 20 5.32 14.18 -8.12
N GLY A 21 4.78 13.25 -7.30
CA GLY A 21 4.84 13.31 -5.84
C GLY A 21 3.75 14.19 -5.21
N HIS A 22 3.46 13.93 -3.93
CA HIS A 22 2.36 14.58 -3.20
C HIS A 22 2.57 16.09 -3.00
N HIS A 23 3.79 16.58 -2.96
CA HIS A 23 4.10 18.01 -2.79
C HIS A 23 3.69 18.85 -4.01
N ASN A 24 3.57 18.25 -5.19
CA ASN A 24 3.06 18.90 -6.39
C ASN A 24 1.53 18.96 -6.48
N LEU A 25 0.82 18.35 -5.52
CA LEU A 25 -0.63 18.39 -5.45
C LEU A 25 -1.11 19.77 -4.97
N SER A 26 -1.99 20.39 -5.75
CA SER A 26 -2.73 21.60 -5.41
C SER A 26 -4.06 21.63 -6.15
N LEU A 27 -5.02 22.44 -5.67
CA LEU A 27 -6.30 22.60 -6.38
C LEU A 27 -6.10 23.10 -7.82
N ARG A 28 -5.06 23.92 -8.06
CA ARG A 28 -4.71 24.45 -9.39
C ARG A 28 -4.13 23.35 -10.29
N THR A 29 -3.20 22.53 -9.79
CA THR A 29 -2.60 21.46 -10.59
C THR A 29 -3.62 20.40 -10.95
N VAL A 30 -4.54 20.06 -10.03
CA VAL A 30 -5.64 19.14 -10.30
C VAL A 30 -6.66 19.70 -11.29
N ALA A 31 -7.00 20.98 -11.20
CA ALA A 31 -7.88 21.62 -12.16
C ALA A 31 -7.31 21.51 -13.59
N ARG A 32 -6.03 21.81 -13.77
CA ARG A 32 -5.32 21.70 -15.06
C ARG A 32 -5.29 20.24 -15.55
N GLU A 33 -4.91 19.30 -14.69
CA GLU A 33 -4.81 17.86 -15.01
C GLU A 33 -6.16 17.27 -15.42
N ALA A 34 -7.25 17.71 -14.78
CA ALA A 34 -8.61 17.22 -15.04
C ALA A 34 -9.36 17.97 -16.13
N GLY A 35 -8.77 18.99 -16.78
CA GLY A 35 -9.48 19.87 -17.72
C GLY A 35 -10.67 20.59 -17.07
N SER A 36 -10.54 20.98 -15.79
CA SER A 36 -11.60 21.58 -14.98
C SER A 36 -11.21 22.98 -14.50
N SER A 37 -12.15 23.73 -13.93
CA SER A 37 -11.86 25.03 -13.33
C SER A 37 -11.38 24.87 -11.88
N HIS A 38 -10.53 25.82 -11.41
CA HIS A 38 -10.12 25.89 -10.03
C HIS A 38 -11.31 25.99 -9.08
N GLY A 39 -12.33 26.78 -9.45
CA GLY A 39 -13.56 26.91 -8.66
C GLY A 39 -14.33 25.60 -8.51
N ALA A 40 -14.35 24.75 -9.54
CA ALA A 40 -14.96 23.43 -9.44
C ALA A 40 -14.21 22.54 -8.45
N VAL A 41 -12.85 22.51 -8.50
CA VAL A 41 -12.07 21.73 -7.55
C VAL A 41 -12.26 22.22 -6.12
N ALA A 42 -12.23 23.55 -5.94
CA ALA A 42 -12.49 24.17 -4.62
C ALA A 42 -13.89 23.86 -4.07
N TYR A 43 -14.90 23.83 -4.93
CA TYR A 43 -16.27 23.46 -4.55
C TYR A 43 -16.36 22.04 -3.98
N TYR A 44 -15.67 21.05 -4.63
CA TYR A 44 -15.75 19.66 -4.20
C TYR A 44 -14.87 19.32 -2.99
N PHE A 45 -13.74 19.98 -2.82
CA PHE A 45 -12.73 19.58 -1.82
C PHE A 45 -12.38 20.67 -0.81
N GLY A 46 -12.53 21.95 -1.16
CA GLY A 46 -12.27 23.08 -0.26
C GLY A 46 -10.78 23.29 0.07
N SER A 47 -9.99 22.22 0.24
CA SER A 47 -8.59 22.29 0.65
C SER A 47 -7.70 21.24 -0.06
N ARG A 48 -6.38 21.50 -0.05
CA ARG A 48 -5.37 20.54 -0.51
C ARG A 48 -5.41 19.24 0.32
N THR A 49 -5.54 19.36 1.63
CA THR A 49 -5.60 18.21 2.54
C THR A 49 -6.81 17.33 2.26
N ALA A 50 -8.00 17.89 2.07
CA ALA A 50 -9.20 17.13 1.74
C ALA A 50 -9.07 16.41 0.39
N LEU A 51 -8.46 17.07 -0.60
CA LEU A 51 -8.16 16.46 -1.89
C LEU A 51 -7.14 15.33 -1.77
N MET A 52 -6.12 15.49 -0.93
CA MET A 52 -5.13 14.45 -0.65
C MET A 52 -5.74 13.25 0.07
N CYS A 53 -6.59 13.46 1.08
CA CYS A 53 -7.33 12.38 1.72
C CYS A 53 -8.17 11.58 0.72
N ALA A 54 -8.87 12.24 -0.19
CA ALA A 54 -9.67 11.56 -1.21
C ALA A 54 -8.80 10.77 -2.21
N ALA A 55 -7.61 11.26 -2.55
CA ALA A 55 -6.66 10.54 -3.40
C ALA A 55 -6.05 9.32 -2.66
N ILE A 56 -5.74 9.46 -1.36
CA ILE A 56 -5.30 8.35 -0.52
C ILE A 56 -6.38 7.28 -0.45
N ASP A 57 -7.64 7.64 -0.16
CA ASP A 57 -8.77 6.69 -0.13
C ASP A 57 -8.86 5.92 -1.46
N GLN A 58 -8.75 6.59 -2.61
CA GLN A 58 -8.78 5.92 -3.92
C GLN A 58 -7.59 4.97 -4.15
N ALA A 59 -6.39 5.35 -3.72
CA ALA A 59 -5.22 4.48 -3.80
C ALA A 59 -5.41 3.23 -2.92
N CYS A 60 -5.90 3.42 -1.70
CA CYS A 60 -6.19 2.36 -0.75
C CYS A 60 -7.26 1.39 -1.26
N ASP A 61 -8.32 1.91 -1.90
CA ASP A 61 -9.35 1.07 -2.52
C ASP A 61 -8.76 0.15 -3.61
N ARG A 62 -7.82 0.65 -4.43
CA ARG A 62 -7.11 -0.17 -5.43
C ARG A 62 -6.28 -1.26 -4.79
N ILE A 63 -5.54 -0.94 -3.73
CA ILE A 63 -4.74 -1.91 -2.98
C ILE A 63 -5.66 -2.93 -2.29
N ALA A 64 -6.78 -2.50 -1.70
CA ALA A 64 -7.74 -3.40 -1.05
C ALA A 64 -8.36 -4.39 -2.03
N VAL A 65 -8.67 -4.00 -3.26
CA VAL A 65 -9.14 -4.92 -4.32
C VAL A 65 -8.10 -6.00 -4.60
N SER A 66 -6.84 -5.62 -4.77
CA SER A 66 -5.73 -6.56 -5.01
C SER A 66 -5.49 -7.49 -3.83
N LEU A 67 -5.59 -6.96 -2.61
CA LEU A 67 -5.42 -7.74 -1.38
C LEU A 67 -6.57 -8.74 -1.16
N ASN A 68 -7.80 -8.36 -1.49
CA ASN A 68 -8.95 -9.26 -1.44
C ASN A 68 -8.87 -10.41 -2.45
N GLN A 69 -8.11 -10.23 -3.54
CA GLN A 69 -7.80 -11.32 -4.49
C GLN A 69 -6.69 -12.25 -3.96
N LEU A 70 -5.76 -11.71 -3.19
CA LEU A 70 -4.67 -12.47 -2.57
C LEU A 70 -5.16 -13.30 -1.35
N ALA A 71 -6.02 -12.74 -0.52
CA ALA A 71 -6.42 -13.34 0.76
C ALA A 71 -6.93 -14.80 0.64
N PRO A 72 -7.82 -15.17 -0.30
CA PRO A 72 -8.24 -16.56 -0.47
C PRO A 72 -7.08 -17.50 -0.84
N GLN A 73 -6.10 -17.02 -1.59
CA GLN A 73 -4.92 -17.80 -1.97
C GLN A 73 -4.03 -18.06 -0.75
N LEU A 74 -3.80 -17.04 0.09
CA LEU A 74 -3.07 -17.22 1.35
C LEU A 74 -3.79 -18.20 2.27
N GLU A 75 -5.11 -18.10 2.38
CA GLU A 75 -5.91 -19.01 3.20
C GLU A 75 -5.86 -20.47 2.68
N ALA A 76 -5.91 -20.68 1.37
CA ALA A 76 -5.81 -21.99 0.75
C ALA A 76 -4.43 -22.65 0.96
N HIS A 77 -3.38 -21.85 1.10
CA HIS A 77 -2.00 -22.32 1.28
C HIS A 77 -1.45 -22.12 2.69
N ALA A 78 -2.32 -21.94 3.69
CA ALA A 78 -1.89 -21.72 5.07
C ALA A 78 -1.13 -22.92 5.68
N SER A 79 -1.29 -24.14 5.15
CA SER A 79 -0.51 -25.31 5.53
C SER A 79 0.81 -25.47 4.76
N ASP A 80 1.08 -24.62 3.77
CA ASP A 80 2.32 -24.59 2.98
C ASP A 80 3.03 -23.25 3.12
N PRO A 81 3.89 -23.06 4.14
CA PRO A 81 4.58 -21.79 4.39
C PRO A 81 5.46 -21.31 3.23
N VAL A 82 5.94 -22.21 2.37
CA VAL A 82 6.76 -21.85 1.18
C VAL A 82 5.91 -21.13 0.15
N THR A 83 4.78 -21.74 -0.22
CA THR A 83 3.83 -21.11 -1.16
C THR A 83 3.24 -19.84 -0.56
N PHE A 84 2.90 -19.83 0.74
CA PHE A 84 2.41 -18.66 1.45
C PHE A 84 3.40 -17.49 1.37
N ALA A 85 4.68 -17.72 1.69
CA ALA A 85 5.74 -16.72 1.59
C ALA A 85 5.94 -16.22 0.15
N SER A 86 5.90 -17.12 -0.83
CA SER A 86 5.99 -16.80 -2.25
C SER A 86 4.87 -15.87 -2.72
N LEU A 87 3.64 -16.13 -2.31
CA LEU A 87 2.48 -15.29 -2.63
C LEU A 87 2.63 -13.87 -2.06
N ILE A 88 3.09 -13.75 -0.81
CA ILE A 88 3.37 -12.45 -0.19
C ILE A 88 4.48 -11.72 -0.94
N ALA A 89 5.57 -12.40 -1.28
CA ALA A 89 6.68 -11.79 -1.98
C ALA A 89 6.25 -11.28 -3.37
N GLN A 90 5.58 -12.11 -4.16
CA GLN A 90 5.08 -11.75 -5.49
C GLN A 90 4.08 -10.57 -5.44
N TYR A 91 3.17 -10.58 -4.48
CA TYR A 91 2.20 -9.50 -4.31
C TYR A 91 2.90 -8.15 -4.08
N ASN A 92 3.83 -8.11 -3.11
CA ASN A 92 4.53 -6.88 -2.78
C ASN A 92 5.48 -6.42 -3.89
N THR A 93 6.18 -7.35 -4.56
CA THR A 93 7.01 -7.01 -5.72
C THR A 93 6.17 -6.36 -6.81
N ARG A 94 5.07 -6.98 -7.20
CA ARG A 94 4.19 -6.44 -8.24
C ARG A 94 3.60 -5.07 -7.87
N MET A 95 3.12 -4.92 -6.65
CA MET A 95 2.40 -3.71 -6.22
C MET A 95 3.31 -2.53 -5.88
N LEU A 96 4.54 -2.77 -5.44
CA LEU A 96 5.39 -1.74 -4.84
C LEU A 96 6.77 -1.60 -5.48
N ILE A 97 7.21 -2.58 -6.25
CA ILE A 97 8.50 -2.53 -6.96
C ILE A 97 8.29 -2.38 -8.46
N ASP A 98 7.49 -3.25 -9.09
CA ASP A 98 7.21 -3.18 -10.53
C ASP A 98 6.36 -1.95 -10.86
N ASP A 99 5.33 -1.64 -10.04
CA ASP A 99 4.63 -0.35 -10.05
C ASP A 99 5.36 0.66 -9.14
N ARG A 100 6.52 1.16 -9.63
CA ARG A 100 7.38 2.06 -8.87
C ARG A 100 6.67 3.35 -8.45
N GLU A 101 5.77 3.88 -9.26
CA GLU A 101 5.00 5.08 -8.94
C GLU A 101 4.10 4.83 -7.73
N MET A 102 3.40 3.71 -7.72
CA MET A 102 2.58 3.31 -6.57
C MET A 102 3.43 3.08 -5.32
N GLY A 103 4.55 2.38 -5.46
CA GLY A 103 5.48 2.15 -4.35
C GLY A 103 5.94 3.45 -3.70
N LEU A 104 6.44 4.40 -4.49
CA LEU A 104 6.87 5.71 -4.00
C LEU A 104 5.71 6.46 -3.34
N ALA A 105 4.53 6.52 -3.99
CA ALA A 105 3.37 7.24 -3.46
C ALA A 105 2.91 6.70 -2.11
N VAL A 106 2.90 5.38 -1.90
CA VAL A 106 2.53 4.75 -0.62
C VAL A 106 3.43 5.26 0.51
N TYR A 107 4.75 5.29 0.31
CA TYR A 107 5.68 5.71 1.36
C TYR A 107 5.70 7.23 1.54
N GLU A 108 5.61 8.01 0.46
CA GLU A 108 5.51 9.48 0.55
C GLU A 108 4.25 9.91 1.31
N LEU A 109 3.11 9.28 1.06
CA LEU A 109 1.86 9.60 1.74
C LEU A 109 1.89 9.20 3.22
N ASN A 110 2.53 8.09 3.57
CA ASN A 110 2.76 7.73 4.96
C ASN A 110 3.64 8.76 5.68
N LEU A 111 4.72 9.21 5.06
CA LEU A 111 5.59 10.28 5.61
C LEU A 111 4.86 11.61 5.68
N ALA A 112 4.00 11.95 4.73
CA ALA A 112 3.17 13.14 4.78
C ALA A 112 2.29 13.18 6.04
N GLY A 113 1.78 12.03 6.51
CA GLY A 113 1.02 11.92 7.76
C GLY A 113 1.82 12.25 9.02
N ALA A 114 3.15 12.23 8.97
CA ALA A 114 4.00 12.69 10.07
C ALA A 114 3.98 14.23 10.19
N HIS A 115 3.87 14.93 9.06
CA HIS A 115 3.87 16.38 8.98
C HIS A 115 2.46 17.01 8.97
N ASP A 116 1.48 16.32 8.38
CA ASP A 116 0.06 16.75 8.34
C ASP A 116 -0.81 15.76 9.10
N THR A 117 -1.12 16.09 10.35
CA THR A 117 -1.92 15.23 11.23
C THR A 117 -3.35 15.00 10.73
N ALA A 118 -3.88 15.86 9.86
CA ALA A 118 -5.21 15.71 9.27
C ALA A 118 -5.30 14.52 8.29
N LEU A 119 -4.16 13.99 7.83
CA LEU A 119 -4.11 12.77 7.00
C LEU A 119 -4.20 11.48 7.81
N ARG A 120 -3.86 11.51 9.10
CA ARG A 120 -3.77 10.32 9.96
C ARG A 120 -5.04 9.48 10.02
N PRO A 121 -6.26 10.06 10.15
CA PRO A 121 -7.48 9.25 10.18
C PRO A 121 -7.66 8.39 8.92
N THR A 122 -7.34 8.95 7.75
CA THR A 122 -7.40 8.21 6.47
C THR A 122 -6.36 7.09 6.42
N LEU A 123 -5.13 7.35 6.85
CA LEU A 123 -4.05 6.36 6.91
C LEU A 123 -4.37 5.24 7.92
N TYR A 124 -4.89 5.57 9.10
CA TYR A 124 -5.32 4.57 10.10
C TYR A 124 -6.47 3.69 9.61
N LYS A 125 -7.47 4.29 8.95
CA LYS A 125 -8.57 3.54 8.35
C LYS A 125 -8.04 2.50 7.37
N TRP A 126 -7.11 2.89 6.50
CA TRP A 126 -6.49 1.99 5.53
C TRP A 126 -5.67 0.89 6.23
N GLY A 127 -4.81 1.24 7.17
CA GLY A 127 -4.02 0.27 7.94
C GLY A 127 -4.89 -0.78 8.62
N LYS A 128 -6.03 -0.36 9.19
CA LYS A 128 -6.98 -1.28 9.84
C LYS A 128 -7.63 -2.25 8.85
N ILE A 129 -8.06 -1.77 7.68
CA ILE A 129 -8.64 -2.64 6.64
C ILE A 129 -7.62 -3.67 6.17
N HIS A 130 -6.40 -3.24 5.92
CA HIS A 130 -5.31 -4.11 5.48
C HIS A 130 -4.98 -5.17 6.55
N ALA A 131 -4.87 -4.76 7.81
CA ALA A 131 -4.63 -5.65 8.94
C ALA A 131 -5.72 -6.73 9.05
N GLN A 132 -7.00 -6.36 9.02
CA GLN A 132 -8.11 -7.30 9.15
C GLN A 132 -8.11 -8.40 8.08
N ILE A 133 -7.66 -8.10 6.86
CA ILE A 133 -7.55 -9.08 5.79
C ILE A 133 -6.38 -10.04 6.07
N CYS A 134 -5.22 -9.50 6.42
CA CYS A 134 -4.00 -10.28 6.60
C CYS A 134 -4.00 -11.12 7.89
N GLU A 135 -4.50 -10.60 9.00
CA GLU A 135 -4.52 -11.31 10.29
C GLU A 135 -5.25 -12.66 10.22
N LYS A 136 -6.32 -12.74 9.42
CA LYS A 136 -7.03 -14.00 9.20
C LYS A 136 -6.14 -15.06 8.54
N ALA A 137 -5.34 -14.67 7.56
CA ALA A 137 -4.41 -15.58 6.90
C ALA A 137 -3.30 -16.03 7.85
N PHE A 138 -2.78 -15.12 8.70
CA PHE A 138 -1.79 -15.44 9.71
C PHE A 138 -2.32 -16.37 10.81
N ALA A 139 -3.57 -16.18 11.25
CA ALA A 139 -4.21 -17.10 12.20
C ALA A 139 -4.28 -18.52 11.64
N ARG A 140 -4.58 -18.67 10.36
CA ARG A 140 -4.61 -19.99 9.68
C ARG A 140 -3.23 -20.58 9.43
N LEU A 141 -2.21 -19.76 9.27
CA LEU A 141 -0.80 -20.18 9.21
C LEU A 141 -0.31 -20.79 10.53
N GLY A 142 -1.04 -20.56 11.63
CA GLY A 142 -0.67 -21.04 12.97
C GLY A 142 -0.05 -19.99 13.89
N SER A 143 -0.12 -18.71 13.51
CA SER A 143 0.33 -17.60 14.36
C SER A 143 -0.41 -17.60 15.70
N LYS A 144 0.34 -17.42 16.79
CA LYS A 144 -0.22 -17.27 18.16
C LYS A 144 -0.69 -15.85 18.45
N ASP A 145 -0.15 -14.87 17.71
CA ASP A 145 -0.55 -13.47 17.76
C ASP A 145 -0.55 -12.88 16.35
N PRO A 146 -1.63 -13.14 15.58
CA PRO A 146 -1.72 -12.71 14.18
C PRO A 146 -1.54 -11.22 13.97
N ALA A 147 -1.97 -10.40 14.94
CA ALA A 147 -1.86 -8.95 14.85
C ALA A 147 -0.41 -8.48 14.98
N ALA A 148 0.32 -9.02 15.98
CA ALA A 148 1.74 -8.70 16.17
C ALA A 148 2.59 -9.22 15.01
N ASP A 149 2.36 -10.44 14.55
CA ASP A 149 3.10 -11.05 13.45
C ASP A 149 2.84 -10.32 12.13
N TYR A 150 1.59 -9.93 11.88
CA TYR A 150 1.27 -9.08 10.72
C TYR A 150 1.96 -7.72 10.81
N ALA A 151 1.90 -7.05 11.97
CA ALA A 151 2.57 -5.76 12.16
C ALA A 151 4.08 -5.87 11.92
N PHE A 152 4.71 -6.93 12.42
CA PHE A 152 6.13 -7.20 12.20
C PHE A 152 6.43 -7.41 10.70
N LEU A 153 5.65 -8.25 9.99
CA LEU A 153 5.80 -8.45 8.56
C LEU A 153 5.66 -7.12 7.80
N LEU A 154 4.62 -6.34 8.09
CA LEU A 154 4.36 -5.07 7.42
C LEU A 154 5.56 -4.11 7.52
N HIS A 155 6.15 -3.98 8.72
CA HIS A 155 7.29 -3.10 8.93
C HIS A 155 8.57 -3.65 8.29
N ALA A 156 8.80 -4.96 8.34
CA ALA A 156 9.94 -5.60 7.69
C ALA A 156 9.86 -5.44 6.16
N VAL A 157 8.69 -5.72 5.57
CA VAL A 157 8.42 -5.50 4.13
C VAL A 157 8.64 -4.04 3.79
N GLY A 158 8.07 -3.12 4.57
CA GLY A 158 8.21 -1.69 4.36
C GLY A 158 9.67 -1.23 4.29
N GLY A 159 10.49 -1.67 5.23
CA GLY A 159 11.92 -1.35 5.27
C GLY A 159 12.67 -1.88 4.05
N LEU A 160 12.40 -3.12 3.64
CA LEU A 160 13.03 -3.73 2.47
C LEU A 160 12.64 -3.01 1.17
N ILE A 161 11.37 -2.66 1.00
CA ILE A 161 10.86 -1.97 -0.20
C ILE A 161 11.39 -0.54 -0.29
N VAL A 162 11.40 0.22 0.81
CA VAL A 162 11.98 1.57 0.83
C VAL A 162 13.45 1.54 0.45
N ALA A 163 14.21 0.57 0.96
CA ALA A 163 15.61 0.40 0.60
C ALA A 163 15.80 0.09 -0.89
N GLU A 164 14.90 -0.71 -1.48
CA GLU A 164 14.95 -1.05 -2.90
C GLU A 164 14.53 0.11 -3.79
N LEU A 165 13.48 0.83 -3.43
CA LEU A 165 13.04 2.02 -4.15
C LEU A 165 14.12 3.12 -4.17
N SER A 166 14.91 3.22 -3.09
CA SER A 166 15.99 4.20 -2.95
C SER A 166 17.26 3.79 -3.68
N LEU A 167 17.65 2.53 -3.58
CA LEU A 167 18.89 1.97 -4.12
C LEU A 167 18.61 0.63 -4.80
N PRO A 168 18.10 0.63 -6.05
CA PRO A 168 17.70 -0.57 -6.77
C PRO A 168 18.87 -1.56 -6.94
N ARG A 169 18.58 -2.83 -6.65
CA ARG A 169 19.54 -3.95 -6.74
C ARG A 169 19.13 -4.93 -7.84
N LYS A 170 20.13 -5.52 -8.48
CA LYS A 170 19.85 -6.60 -9.43
C LYS A 170 19.24 -7.80 -8.70
N ASP A 171 18.13 -8.32 -9.26
CA ASP A 171 17.49 -9.53 -8.77
C ASP A 171 17.09 -9.43 -7.29
N PHE A 172 16.58 -8.26 -6.89
CA PHE A 172 16.16 -7.98 -5.50
C PHE A 172 15.15 -9.00 -5.00
N GLU A 173 14.14 -9.33 -5.80
CA GLU A 173 13.09 -10.27 -5.40
C GLU A 173 13.68 -11.60 -4.96
N ASN A 174 14.53 -12.23 -5.79
CA ASN A 174 15.00 -13.59 -5.52
C ASN A 174 16.16 -13.64 -4.52
N ARG A 175 17.02 -12.62 -4.48
CA ARG A 175 18.23 -12.62 -3.64
C ARG A 175 18.03 -12.00 -2.27
N VAL A 176 17.06 -11.11 -2.10
CA VAL A 176 16.86 -10.37 -0.86
C VAL A 176 15.45 -10.53 -0.33
N PHE A 177 14.45 -10.18 -1.15
CA PHE A 177 13.09 -10.01 -0.66
C PHE A 177 12.43 -11.35 -0.34
N ARG A 178 12.36 -12.27 -1.29
CA ARG A 178 11.78 -13.61 -1.09
C ARG A 178 12.45 -14.38 0.05
N PRO A 179 13.79 -14.50 0.15
CA PRO A 179 14.43 -15.15 1.29
C PRO A 179 14.13 -14.51 2.64
N ALA A 180 13.97 -13.18 2.70
CA ALA A 180 13.61 -12.50 3.93
C ALA A 180 12.17 -12.81 4.35
N ILE A 181 11.22 -12.79 3.39
CA ILE A 181 9.81 -13.15 3.64
C ILE A 181 9.70 -14.62 4.06
N GLU A 182 10.39 -15.53 3.41
CA GLU A 182 10.41 -16.95 3.78
C GLU A 182 10.87 -17.16 5.23
N ARG A 183 11.99 -16.56 5.62
CA ARG A 183 12.49 -16.65 7.00
C ARG A 183 11.46 -16.18 8.03
N LEU A 184 10.77 -15.09 7.72
CA LEU A 184 9.77 -14.49 8.57
C LEU A 184 8.54 -15.39 8.70
N ILE A 185 8.00 -15.89 7.58
CA ILE A 185 6.85 -16.79 7.56
C ILE A 185 7.18 -18.12 8.22
N PHE A 186 8.36 -18.69 8.01
CA PHE A 186 8.79 -19.92 8.70
C PHE A 186 8.89 -19.72 10.22
N SER A 187 9.41 -18.56 10.67
CA SER A 187 9.45 -18.25 12.11
C SER A 187 8.05 -18.16 12.71
N ILE A 188 7.10 -17.52 12.02
CA ILE A 188 5.70 -17.42 12.45
C ILE A 188 5.03 -18.80 12.50
N ALA A 189 5.29 -19.64 11.52
CA ALA A 189 4.77 -21.02 11.46
C ALA A 189 5.47 -21.98 12.46
N GLY A 190 6.45 -21.51 13.23
CA GLY A 190 7.21 -22.35 14.16
C GLY A 190 8.15 -23.37 13.49
N LEU A 191 8.57 -23.09 12.26
CA LEU A 191 9.43 -23.95 11.46
C LEU A 191 10.87 -23.42 11.42
N ALA A 192 11.85 -24.32 11.31
CA ALA A 192 13.23 -23.90 11.09
C ALA A 192 13.40 -23.32 9.67
N PRO A 193 14.18 -22.23 9.49
CA PRO A 193 14.52 -21.72 8.17
C PRO A 193 15.21 -22.81 7.33
N ARG A 194 14.91 -22.89 6.05
CA ARG A 194 15.67 -23.76 5.14
C ARG A 194 17.10 -23.21 5.01
N SER A 195 18.07 -24.06 5.24
CA SER A 195 19.51 -23.78 5.05
C SER A 195 19.85 -23.53 3.59
#